data_770b87606e0b5f7290dfab89b9d76aab
#
_entry.id   770b87606e0b5f7290dfab89b9d76aab
#
_cell.length_a   1.000
_cell.length_b   1.000
_cell.length_c   1.000
_cell.angle_alpha   90.00
_cell.angle_beta   90.00
_cell.angle_gamma   90.00
#
_symmetry.space_group_name_H-M   'P 1'
#
loop_
_entity.id
_entity.type
_entity.pdbx_description
1 polymer ?
#
loop_
_entity_poly.entity_id
_entity_poly.type
_entity_poly.pdbx_seq_one_letter_code
_entity_poly.pdbx_strand_id
1 'polypeptide(L)'
;DPPFDMAYITATHLLEQLPKTTQVINNPREVRNAPEKLLVTNFLDLMPPTLISSDLEKIMSFRAKYKDIIIKPLYGNGGAGVFRLQANDQNLNSLLEMFSGISREPLMIQAYLPAVRNGDKRIMIVDGRAVSAINRIPAENEARSNMHVGGRAEPCELTDRDHYICEKIGPTLK
;
A
#
# COMPACT_ATOMS: atom_id res chain seq x y z
N ASP A 1 -12.47 7.40 3.19
CA ASP A 1 -12.03 6.17 2.53
C ASP A 1 -11.75 6.38 1.05
N PRO A 2 -10.89 5.58 0.47
CA PRO A 2 -10.58 5.64 -0.94
C PRO A 2 -11.82 5.50 -1.85
N PRO A 3 -11.72 5.97 -3.09
CA PRO A 3 -10.45 6.31 -3.77
C PRO A 3 -9.85 7.61 -3.26
N PHE A 4 -8.50 7.71 -3.30
CA PHE A 4 -7.78 8.94 -2.99
C PHE A 4 -7.78 9.82 -4.26
N ASP A 5 -8.85 10.57 -4.44
CA ASP A 5 -9.15 11.42 -5.59
C ASP A 5 -9.54 12.83 -5.16
N MET A 6 -9.95 13.67 -6.11
CA MET A 6 -10.36 15.04 -5.79
C MET A 6 -11.60 15.12 -4.90
N ALA A 7 -12.50 14.14 -4.95
CA ALA A 7 -13.65 14.09 -4.05
C ALA A 7 -13.19 13.82 -2.60
N TYR A 8 -12.24 12.89 -2.42
CA TYR A 8 -11.63 12.62 -1.14
C TYR A 8 -10.88 13.85 -0.59
N ILE A 9 -10.05 14.49 -1.42
CA ILE A 9 -9.33 15.73 -1.04
C ILE A 9 -10.32 16.83 -0.63
N THR A 10 -11.38 17.04 -1.41
CA THR A 10 -12.42 18.02 -1.12
C THR A 10 -13.12 17.72 0.21
N ALA A 11 -13.48 16.44 0.45
CA ALA A 11 -14.10 16.05 1.71
C ALA A 11 -13.21 16.36 2.92
N THR A 12 -11.89 16.08 2.83
CA THR A 12 -10.97 16.41 3.91
C THR A 12 -10.86 17.90 4.17
N HIS A 13 -10.89 18.75 3.13
CA HIS A 13 -10.93 20.22 3.30
C HIS A 13 -12.23 20.71 3.95
N LEU A 14 -13.37 20.14 3.58
CA LEU A 14 -14.66 20.47 4.20
C LEU A 14 -14.71 20.07 5.67
N LEU A 15 -14.16 18.91 6.03
CA LEU A 15 -14.08 18.47 7.41
C LEU A 15 -13.22 19.40 8.29
N GLU A 16 -12.19 20.05 7.72
CA GLU A 16 -11.38 21.05 8.43
C GLU A 16 -12.16 22.33 8.76
N GLN A 17 -13.26 22.61 8.04
CA GLN A 17 -14.09 23.82 8.25
C GLN A 17 -15.18 23.61 9.31
N LEU A 18 -15.33 22.39 9.83
CA LEU A 18 -16.32 22.12 10.85
C LEU A 18 -16.05 22.88 12.15
N PRO A 19 -17.11 23.31 12.88
CA PRO A 19 -16.92 24.01 14.14
C PRO A 19 -16.21 23.11 15.15
N LYS A 20 -15.42 23.73 16.05
CA LYS A 20 -14.66 23.03 17.10
C LYS A 20 -15.50 22.18 18.06
N THR A 21 -16.82 22.37 18.04
CA THR A 21 -17.78 21.55 18.79
C THR A 21 -18.00 20.19 18.15
N THR A 22 -17.56 19.98 16.91
CA THR A 22 -17.63 18.70 16.19
C THR A 22 -16.28 18.00 16.27
N GLN A 23 -16.26 16.81 16.84
CA GLN A 23 -15.05 16.01 16.88
C GLN A 23 -14.92 15.21 15.56
N VAL A 24 -13.80 15.37 14.89
CA VAL A 24 -13.44 14.62 13.67
C VAL A 24 -12.28 13.71 13.99
N ILE A 25 -12.43 12.42 13.73
CA ILE A 25 -11.42 11.36 13.92
C ILE A 25 -11.21 10.65 12.57
N ASN A 26 -10.00 10.57 12.06
CA ASN A 26 -8.73 11.22 12.43
C ASN A 26 -8.69 12.68 11.96
N ASN A 27 -7.54 13.38 12.22
CA ASN A 27 -7.32 14.74 11.70
C ASN A 27 -7.36 14.73 10.15
N PRO A 28 -8.29 15.46 9.50
CA PRO A 28 -8.47 15.39 8.05
C PRO A 28 -7.25 15.84 7.25
N ARG A 29 -6.52 16.83 7.76
CA ARG A 29 -5.29 17.33 7.15
C ARG A 29 -4.20 16.26 7.14
N GLU A 30 -4.01 15.57 8.25
CA GLU A 30 -2.96 14.55 8.39
C GLU A 30 -3.31 13.30 7.55
N VAL A 31 -4.58 12.90 7.53
CA VAL A 31 -5.04 11.81 6.66
C VAL A 31 -4.81 12.12 5.19
N ARG A 32 -5.11 13.34 4.75
CA ARG A 32 -4.85 13.81 3.38
C ARG A 32 -3.35 13.83 3.05
N ASN A 33 -2.51 14.23 4.01
CA ASN A 33 -1.07 14.37 3.80
C ASN A 33 -0.30 13.05 3.94
N ALA A 34 -0.97 11.96 4.32
CA ALA A 34 -0.38 10.64 4.53
C ALA A 34 -0.93 9.57 3.54
N PRO A 35 -0.78 9.74 2.20
CA PRO A 35 -1.16 8.70 1.25
C PRO A 35 -0.39 7.40 1.55
N GLU A 36 -1.10 6.29 1.74
CA GLU A 36 -0.54 5.06 2.32
C GLU A 36 0.73 4.55 1.63
N LYS A 37 0.77 4.59 0.28
CA LYS A 37 1.91 4.08 -0.50
C LYS A 37 3.08 5.06 -0.58
N LEU A 38 2.84 6.34 -0.31
CA LEU A 38 3.91 7.35 -0.25
C LEU A 38 4.46 7.49 1.18
N LEU A 39 3.60 7.46 2.18
CA LEU A 39 4.02 7.55 3.59
C LEU A 39 5.06 6.47 3.94
N VAL A 40 4.91 5.25 3.44
CA VAL A 40 5.84 4.15 3.72
C VAL A 40 7.27 4.41 3.22
N THR A 41 7.47 5.31 2.26
CA THR A 41 8.80 5.66 1.75
C THR A 41 9.69 6.38 2.79
N ASN A 42 9.10 6.86 3.88
CA ASN A 42 9.85 7.39 5.01
C ASN A 42 10.53 6.27 5.84
N PHE A 43 10.22 5.00 5.56
CA PHE A 43 10.65 3.83 6.34
C PHE A 43 11.26 2.76 5.43
N LEU A 44 12.31 3.12 4.68
CA LEU A 44 12.92 2.25 3.66
C LEU A 44 13.47 0.93 4.24
N ASP A 45 13.86 0.92 5.51
CA ASP A 45 14.33 -0.26 6.24
C ASP A 45 13.20 -1.23 6.64
N LEU A 46 11.94 -0.80 6.53
CA LEU A 46 10.74 -1.58 6.88
C LEU A 46 9.94 -2.04 5.67
N MET A 47 10.39 -1.75 4.46
CA MET A 47 9.69 -2.08 3.23
C MET A 47 10.57 -2.90 2.28
N PRO A 48 9.99 -3.68 1.34
CA PRO A 48 10.78 -4.35 0.30
C PRO A 48 11.45 -3.33 -0.60
N PRO A 49 12.50 -3.72 -1.35
CA PRO A 49 13.07 -2.86 -2.38
C PRO A 49 11.97 -2.28 -3.26
N THR A 50 11.96 -0.95 -3.39
CA THR A 50 10.87 -0.20 -4.02
C THR A 50 11.43 0.84 -4.97
N LEU A 51 10.76 1.01 -6.12
CA LEU A 51 10.95 2.08 -7.08
C LEU A 51 9.61 2.75 -7.31
N ILE A 52 9.57 4.08 -7.33
CA ILE A 52 8.41 4.86 -7.77
C ILE A 52 8.83 5.57 -9.06
N SER A 53 8.26 5.19 -10.18
CA SER A 53 8.65 5.72 -11.49
C SER A 53 7.57 5.49 -12.55
N SER A 54 7.58 6.35 -13.59
CA SER A 54 6.92 6.14 -14.87
C SER A 54 7.92 5.82 -16.00
N ASP A 55 9.22 5.81 -15.68
CA ASP A 55 10.32 5.59 -16.63
C ASP A 55 10.50 4.10 -16.91
N LEU A 56 10.24 3.69 -18.15
CA LEU A 56 10.32 2.30 -18.58
C LEU A 56 11.74 1.70 -18.37
N GLU A 57 12.81 2.43 -18.67
CA GLU A 57 14.17 1.90 -18.54
C GLU A 57 14.53 1.63 -17.09
N LYS A 58 14.12 2.51 -16.17
CA LYS A 58 14.30 2.30 -14.72
C LYS A 58 13.50 1.11 -14.22
N ILE A 59 12.26 0.93 -14.69
CA ILE A 59 11.41 -0.20 -14.33
C ILE A 59 12.01 -1.51 -14.86
N MET A 60 12.48 -1.53 -16.09
CA MET A 60 13.17 -2.70 -16.67
C MET A 60 14.45 -3.06 -15.89
N SER A 61 15.26 -2.06 -15.55
CA SER A 61 16.47 -2.24 -14.75
C SER A 61 16.16 -2.79 -13.37
N PHE A 62 15.11 -2.28 -12.72
CA PHE A 62 14.63 -2.78 -11.43
C PHE A 62 14.19 -4.25 -11.53
N ARG A 63 13.40 -4.61 -12.56
CA ARG A 63 12.98 -5.99 -12.80
C ARG A 63 14.17 -6.91 -13.11
N ALA A 64 15.14 -6.46 -13.90
CA ALA A 64 16.35 -7.22 -14.18
C ALA A 64 17.10 -7.60 -12.89
N LYS A 65 17.14 -6.68 -11.90
CA LYS A 65 17.76 -6.88 -10.60
C LYS A 65 16.97 -7.81 -9.69
N TYR A 66 15.66 -7.58 -9.54
CA TYR A 66 14.83 -8.25 -8.52
C TYR A 66 14.01 -9.42 -9.06
N LYS A 67 14.00 -9.63 -10.39
CA LYS A 67 13.32 -10.72 -11.11
C LYS A 67 11.80 -10.58 -11.04
N ASP A 68 11.17 -11.22 -10.06
CA ASP A 68 9.73 -11.09 -9.84
C ASP A 68 9.41 -9.76 -9.14
N ILE A 69 8.49 -9.00 -9.71
CA ILE A 69 8.10 -7.70 -9.20
C ILE A 69 6.58 -7.58 -9.06
N ILE A 70 6.16 -6.67 -8.18
CA ILE A 70 4.78 -6.19 -8.08
C ILE A 70 4.73 -4.78 -8.66
N ILE A 71 3.78 -4.53 -9.54
CA ILE A 71 3.44 -3.19 -10.04
C ILE A 71 2.06 -2.81 -9.51
N LYS A 72 1.92 -1.59 -9.01
CA LYS A 72 0.66 -1.08 -8.47
C LYS A 72 0.56 0.43 -8.59
N PRO A 73 -0.67 1.00 -8.79
CA PRO A 73 -0.88 2.44 -8.76
C PRO A 73 -0.64 2.98 -7.35
N LEU A 74 -0.18 4.23 -7.23
CA LEU A 74 0.02 4.90 -5.95
C LEU A 74 -1.31 5.11 -5.21
N TYR A 75 -2.33 5.54 -5.92
CA TYR A 75 -3.65 5.86 -5.39
C TYR A 75 -4.67 4.79 -5.81
N GLY A 76 -4.63 3.64 -5.17
CA GLY A 76 -5.52 2.52 -5.42
C GLY A 76 -5.79 1.76 -4.13
N ASN A 77 -6.94 1.10 -4.06
CA ASN A 77 -7.38 0.37 -2.88
C ASN A 77 -7.87 -1.03 -3.24
N GLY A 78 -8.14 -1.85 -2.23
CA GLY A 78 -8.76 -3.16 -2.41
C GLY A 78 -7.98 -4.16 -3.27
N GLY A 79 -6.73 -3.87 -3.62
CA GLY A 79 -5.93 -4.68 -4.54
C GLY A 79 -6.17 -4.38 -6.03
N ALA A 80 -6.98 -3.38 -6.36
CA ALA A 80 -7.19 -2.97 -7.75
C ALA A 80 -5.88 -2.49 -8.40
N GLY A 81 -5.61 -2.95 -9.63
CA GLY A 81 -4.42 -2.56 -10.38
C GLY A 81 -3.10 -3.12 -9.83
N VAL A 82 -3.14 -4.12 -8.95
CA VAL A 82 -1.94 -4.81 -8.43
C VAL A 82 -1.63 -6.00 -9.33
N PHE A 83 -0.45 -5.98 -9.95
CA PHE A 83 0.02 -7.04 -10.85
C PHE A 83 1.34 -7.60 -10.36
N ARG A 84 1.43 -8.94 -10.32
CA ARG A 84 2.70 -9.65 -10.21
C ARG A 84 3.21 -9.96 -11.59
N LEU A 85 4.42 -9.54 -11.90
CA LEU A 85 5.14 -9.89 -13.11
C LEU A 85 6.34 -10.77 -12.76
N GLN A 86 6.39 -11.94 -13.37
CA GLN A 86 7.54 -12.85 -13.26
C GLN A 86 8.71 -12.34 -14.10
N ALA A 87 9.90 -12.86 -13.84
CA ALA A 87 11.13 -12.43 -14.53
C ALA A 87 11.06 -12.55 -16.06
N ASN A 88 10.29 -13.50 -16.58
CA ASN A 88 10.14 -13.79 -18.00
C ASN A 88 8.79 -13.34 -18.60
N ASP A 89 7.96 -12.64 -17.83
CA ASP A 89 6.66 -12.16 -18.31
C ASP A 89 6.85 -11.14 -19.44
N GLN A 90 6.19 -11.35 -20.56
CA GLN A 90 6.29 -10.51 -21.75
C GLN A 90 5.31 -9.31 -21.75
N ASN A 91 4.42 -9.25 -20.75
CA ASN A 91 3.35 -8.24 -20.72
C ASN A 91 3.76 -6.91 -20.07
N LEU A 92 5.02 -6.75 -19.62
CA LEU A 92 5.44 -5.53 -18.92
C LEU A 92 5.14 -4.26 -19.71
N ASN A 93 5.54 -4.21 -20.99
CA ASN A 93 5.35 -3.02 -21.82
C ASN A 93 3.87 -2.69 -21.99
N SER A 94 3.05 -3.68 -22.37
CA SER A 94 1.60 -3.50 -22.54
C SER A 94 0.92 -3.05 -21.25
N LEU A 95 1.38 -3.57 -20.10
CA LEU A 95 0.86 -3.16 -18.80
C LEU A 95 1.18 -1.69 -18.50
N LEU A 96 2.42 -1.26 -18.77
CA LEU A 96 2.84 0.13 -18.56
C LEU A 96 2.13 1.10 -19.52
N GLU A 97 1.93 0.70 -20.77
CA GLU A 97 1.12 1.46 -21.75
C GLU A 97 -0.32 1.62 -21.27
N MET A 98 -0.93 0.54 -20.76
CA MET A 98 -2.28 0.60 -20.20
C MET A 98 -2.35 1.60 -19.04
N PHE A 99 -1.43 1.55 -18.09
CA PHE A 99 -1.41 2.48 -16.96
C PHE A 99 -1.19 3.93 -17.41
N SER A 100 -0.27 4.18 -18.34
CA SER A 100 -0.01 5.52 -18.87
C SER A 100 -1.20 6.12 -19.61
N GLY A 101 -2.05 5.28 -20.19
CA GLY A 101 -3.32 5.69 -20.82
C GLY A 101 -4.40 6.08 -19.80
N ILE A 102 -4.31 5.57 -18.56
CA ILE A 102 -5.28 5.85 -17.50
C ILE A 102 -4.85 7.06 -16.66
N SER A 103 -3.57 7.15 -16.32
CA SER A 103 -3.05 8.19 -15.42
C SER A 103 -1.63 8.61 -15.78
N ARG A 104 -1.29 9.87 -15.47
CA ARG A 104 0.09 10.39 -15.58
C ARG A 104 0.93 10.15 -14.33
N GLU A 105 0.35 9.56 -13.30
CA GLU A 105 1.02 9.32 -12.04
C GLU A 105 2.06 8.20 -12.18
N PRO A 106 3.19 8.29 -11.47
CA PRO A 106 4.14 7.21 -11.43
C PRO A 106 3.53 5.97 -10.75
N LEU A 107 4.07 4.81 -11.07
CA LEU A 107 3.69 3.54 -10.46
C LEU A 107 4.66 3.20 -9.32
N MET A 108 4.18 2.46 -8.33
CA MET A 108 5.03 1.81 -7.35
C MET A 108 5.39 0.41 -7.84
N ILE A 109 6.68 0.15 -7.96
CA ILE A 109 7.26 -1.14 -8.33
C ILE A 109 8.00 -1.68 -7.12
N GLN A 110 7.71 -2.91 -6.70
CA GLN A 110 8.34 -3.55 -5.54
C GLN A 110 8.86 -4.93 -5.90
N ALA A 111 9.97 -5.34 -5.27
CA ALA A 111 10.40 -6.72 -5.32
C ALA A 111 9.30 -7.62 -4.73
N TYR A 112 8.98 -8.72 -5.41
CA TYR A 112 8.01 -9.67 -4.91
C TYR A 112 8.54 -10.41 -3.69
N LEU A 113 7.73 -10.50 -2.65
CA LEU A 113 8.04 -11.26 -1.43
C LEU A 113 7.24 -12.57 -1.43
N PRO A 114 7.87 -13.74 -1.67
CA PRO A 114 7.16 -15.02 -1.69
C PRO A 114 6.40 -15.33 -0.40
N ALA A 115 6.87 -14.80 0.72
CA ALA A 115 6.23 -14.98 2.04
C ALA A 115 4.78 -14.46 2.11
N VAL A 116 4.34 -13.61 1.15
CA VAL A 116 2.94 -13.15 1.07
C VAL A 116 1.95 -14.31 0.92
N ARG A 117 2.41 -15.48 0.42
CA ARG A 117 1.58 -16.69 0.33
C ARG A 117 1.14 -17.21 1.71
N ASN A 118 1.90 -16.91 2.76
CA ASN A 118 1.56 -17.23 4.15
C ASN A 118 0.65 -16.15 4.79
N GLY A 119 0.30 -15.14 4.02
CA GLY A 119 -0.52 -14.01 4.43
C GLY A 119 0.22 -12.69 4.54
N ASP A 120 -0.54 -11.62 4.65
CA ASP A 120 -0.08 -10.31 5.06
C ASP A 120 -0.77 -9.90 6.37
N LYS A 121 0.02 -9.45 7.33
CA LYS A 121 -0.51 -9.04 8.62
C LYS A 121 -1.00 -7.58 8.54
N ARG A 122 -2.25 -7.35 8.98
CA ARG A 122 -2.80 -6.02 9.18
C ARG A 122 -2.88 -5.74 10.67
N ILE A 123 -2.14 -4.73 11.12
CA ILE A 123 -2.10 -4.32 12.52
C ILE A 123 -2.91 -3.04 12.69
N MET A 124 -3.79 -3.01 13.68
CA MET A 124 -4.52 -1.82 14.05
C MET A 124 -3.70 -1.03 15.07
N ILE A 125 -3.48 0.24 14.77
CA ILE A 125 -2.76 1.17 15.66
C ILE A 125 -3.75 2.24 16.12
N VAL A 126 -3.82 2.43 17.44
CA VAL A 126 -4.62 3.47 18.08
C VAL A 126 -3.69 4.28 18.96
N ASP A 127 -3.67 5.58 18.78
CA ASP A 127 -2.79 6.51 19.51
C ASP A 127 -1.31 6.07 19.50
N GLY A 128 -0.84 5.62 18.33
CA GLY A 128 0.53 5.15 18.12
C GLY A 128 0.86 3.78 18.73
N ARG A 129 -0.12 3.03 19.23
CA ARG A 129 0.07 1.71 19.86
C ARG A 129 -0.66 0.64 19.08
N ALA A 130 0.00 -0.49 18.85
CA ALA A 130 -0.62 -1.67 18.26
C ALA A 130 -1.64 -2.27 19.25
N VAL A 131 -2.89 -2.43 18.82
CA VAL A 131 -3.98 -2.94 19.68
C VAL A 131 -4.52 -4.29 19.22
N SER A 132 -4.42 -4.62 17.93
CA SER A 132 -4.85 -5.92 17.40
C SER A 132 -4.19 -6.20 16.06
N ALA A 133 -4.22 -7.46 15.63
CA ALA A 133 -3.74 -7.88 14.33
C ALA A 133 -4.61 -8.97 13.72
N ILE A 134 -4.69 -8.98 12.39
CA ILE A 134 -5.23 -10.07 11.59
C ILE A 134 -4.22 -10.45 10.52
N ASN A 135 -4.11 -11.74 10.21
CA ASN A 135 -3.39 -12.23 9.04
C ASN A 135 -4.37 -12.44 7.89
N ARG A 136 -4.10 -11.85 6.72
CA ARG A 136 -4.91 -12.01 5.52
C ARG A 136 -4.23 -12.98 4.58
N ILE A 137 -4.79 -14.17 4.44
CA ILE A 137 -4.25 -15.24 3.62
C ILE A 137 -4.86 -15.17 2.23
N PRO A 138 -4.05 -15.08 1.16
CA PRO A 138 -4.56 -15.05 -0.22
C PRO A 138 -5.22 -16.36 -0.60
N ALA A 139 -6.20 -16.31 -1.52
CA ALA A 139 -6.74 -17.51 -2.15
C ALA A 139 -5.66 -18.24 -2.97
N GLU A 140 -5.84 -19.54 -3.24
CA GLU A 140 -4.83 -20.39 -3.89
C GLU A 140 -4.32 -19.80 -5.22
N ASN A 141 -5.21 -19.27 -6.03
CA ASN A 141 -4.91 -18.75 -7.38
C ASN A 141 -4.80 -17.23 -7.43
N GLU A 142 -4.68 -16.54 -6.28
CA GLU A 142 -4.63 -15.09 -6.19
C GLU A 142 -3.31 -14.65 -5.55
N ALA A 143 -2.68 -13.64 -6.13
CA ALA A 143 -1.45 -13.06 -5.58
C ALA A 143 -1.72 -12.01 -4.48
N ARG A 144 -2.96 -11.55 -4.37
CA ARG A 144 -3.41 -10.50 -3.44
C ARG A 144 -4.10 -11.13 -2.24
N SER A 145 -3.83 -10.61 -1.06
CA SER A 145 -4.46 -11.07 0.20
C SER A 145 -5.68 -10.24 0.61
N ASN A 146 -6.10 -9.29 -0.23
CA ASN A 146 -7.26 -8.45 0.06
C ASN A 146 -8.55 -9.29 0.15
N MET A 147 -9.38 -9.05 1.17
CA MET A 147 -10.65 -9.76 1.37
C MET A 147 -11.63 -9.57 0.20
N HIS A 148 -11.60 -8.42 -0.48
CA HIS A 148 -12.43 -8.15 -1.66
C HIS A 148 -12.13 -9.06 -2.86
N VAL A 149 -10.98 -9.70 -2.89
CA VAL A 149 -10.57 -10.64 -3.95
C VAL A 149 -10.44 -12.07 -3.44
N GLY A 150 -11.16 -12.41 -2.37
CA GLY A 150 -11.23 -13.77 -1.82
C GLY A 150 -10.18 -14.11 -0.76
N GLY A 151 -9.42 -13.14 -0.28
CA GLY A 151 -8.52 -13.33 0.87
C GLY A 151 -9.31 -13.65 2.15
N ARG A 152 -8.75 -14.51 2.99
CA ARG A 152 -9.34 -14.92 4.28
C ARG A 152 -8.59 -14.26 5.42
N ALA A 153 -9.32 -13.62 6.35
CA ALA A 153 -8.75 -13.03 7.55
C ALA A 153 -8.77 -14.03 8.71
N GLU A 154 -7.66 -14.19 9.37
CA GLU A 154 -7.50 -14.99 10.59
C GLU A 154 -6.92 -14.13 11.72
N PRO A 155 -7.38 -14.30 12.95
CA PRO A 155 -6.73 -13.68 14.10
C PRO A 155 -5.27 -14.10 14.19
N CYS A 156 -4.39 -13.19 14.57
CA CYS A 156 -2.99 -13.51 14.83
C CYS A 156 -2.44 -12.64 15.95
N GLU A 157 -1.42 -13.18 16.62
CA GLU A 157 -0.71 -12.45 17.66
C GLU A 157 0.35 -11.51 17.06
N LEU A 158 0.68 -10.47 17.81
CA LEU A 158 1.78 -9.57 17.50
C LEU A 158 3.10 -10.23 17.88
N THR A 159 4.07 -10.19 16.98
CA THR A 159 5.44 -10.63 17.21
C THR A 159 6.32 -9.45 17.64
N ASP A 160 7.52 -9.73 18.16
CA ASP A 160 8.51 -8.68 18.48
C ASP A 160 8.84 -7.81 17.27
N ARG A 161 8.84 -8.40 16.07
CA ARG A 161 9.04 -7.65 14.81
C ARG A 161 7.89 -6.69 14.54
N ASP A 162 6.65 -7.09 14.81
CA ASP A 162 5.47 -6.24 14.66
C ASP A 162 5.53 -5.06 15.64
N HIS A 163 5.89 -5.32 16.91
CA HIS A 163 6.08 -4.27 17.90
C HIS A 163 7.17 -3.28 17.48
N TYR A 164 8.32 -3.77 17.04
CA TYR A 164 9.40 -2.93 16.52
C TYR A 164 8.94 -2.02 15.37
N ILE A 165 8.19 -2.57 14.40
CA ILE A 165 7.66 -1.79 13.28
C ILE A 165 6.71 -0.71 13.80
N CYS A 166 5.77 -1.09 14.67
CA CYS A 166 4.78 -0.15 15.23
C CYS A 166 5.42 0.97 16.04
N GLU A 167 6.45 0.67 16.82
CA GLU A 167 7.21 1.68 17.57
C GLU A 167 7.94 2.66 16.65
N LYS A 168 8.47 2.18 15.54
CA LYS A 168 9.15 3.02 14.54
C LYS A 168 8.20 3.97 13.83
N ILE A 169 7.03 3.48 13.43
CA ILE A 169 6.08 4.27 12.63
C ILE A 169 5.09 5.07 13.47
N GLY A 170 4.81 4.62 14.69
CA GLY A 170 3.81 5.21 15.58
C GLY A 170 3.95 6.72 15.79
N PRO A 171 5.16 7.28 16.02
CA PRO A 171 5.35 8.73 16.15
C PRO A 171 4.93 9.54 14.94
N THR A 172 5.04 8.97 13.74
CA THR A 172 4.63 9.61 12.48
C THR A 172 3.11 9.57 12.26
N LEU A 173 2.42 8.63 12.92
CA LEU A 173 0.98 8.42 12.80
C LEU A 173 0.17 9.10 13.93
N LYS A 174 0.83 9.81 14.83
CA LYS A 174 0.23 10.64 15.88
C LYS A 174 -0.01 12.05 15.36
#